data_aa659576ae2a117b260f42688a20b30b
#
_entry.id   aa659576ae2a117b260f42688a20b30b
#
_cell.length_a   1.000
_cell.length_b   1.000
_cell.length_c   1.000
_cell.angle_alpha   90.00
_cell.angle_beta   90.00
_cell.angle_gamma   90.00
#
_symmetry.space_group_name_H-M   'P 1'
#
loop_
_entity.id
_entity.type
_entity.pdbx_description
1 polymer ?
#
loop_
_entity_poly.entity_id
_entity_poly.type
_entity_poly.pdbx_seq_one_letter_code
_entity_poly.pdbx_strand_id
1 'polypeptide(L)'
;MAGLTGRKLIASRCAKFFKDGDFVNLGIGVPLMCVNYLPEGVDLWLEAEIGTVGSGPTPSWDKADIDVIDAGGQPASVIKGGSVYDHEMSFAFIRGGHIDAAVLGTHQVDQEGNIANWTIPGKMVPGMG
;
A
#
# COMPACT_ATOMS: atom_id res chain seq x y z
N MET A 1 7.66 20.87 -5.33
CA MET A 1 6.84 19.88 -6.08
C MET A 1 6.63 20.25 -7.57
N ALA A 2 7.34 21.25 -8.07
CA ALA A 2 7.34 21.57 -9.49
C ALA A 2 7.99 20.42 -10.27
N GLY A 3 7.29 19.87 -11.28
CA GLY A 3 7.82 18.85 -12.19
C GLY A 3 7.30 17.41 -11.97
N LEU A 4 6.53 17.12 -10.91
CA LEU A 4 5.91 15.80 -10.77
C LEU A 4 4.67 15.69 -11.67
N THR A 5 4.58 14.57 -12.41
CA THR A 5 3.44 14.27 -13.30
C THR A 5 2.98 12.82 -13.14
N GLY A 6 1.77 12.52 -13.61
CA GLY A 6 1.22 11.16 -13.63
C GLY A 6 1.23 10.50 -12.24
N ARG A 7 1.68 9.24 -12.18
CA ARG A 7 1.68 8.42 -10.97
C ARG A 7 2.42 9.05 -9.79
N LYS A 8 3.54 9.73 -10.05
CA LYS A 8 4.33 10.40 -9.01
C LYS A 8 3.55 11.56 -8.37
N LEU A 9 2.82 12.32 -9.17
CA LEU A 9 1.97 13.39 -8.67
C LEU A 9 0.84 12.84 -7.81
N ILE A 10 0.19 11.76 -8.24
CA ILE A 10 -0.89 11.10 -7.48
C ILE A 10 -0.34 10.66 -6.11
N ALA A 11 0.75 9.90 -6.10
CA ALA A 11 1.36 9.42 -4.86
C ALA A 11 1.78 10.56 -3.93
N SER A 12 2.38 11.62 -4.46
CA SER A 12 2.79 12.78 -3.66
C SER A 12 1.62 13.58 -3.07
N ARG A 13 0.46 13.54 -3.72
CA ARG A 13 -0.76 14.15 -3.20
C ARG A 13 -1.38 13.28 -2.11
N CYS A 14 -1.46 11.97 -2.34
CA CYS A 14 -1.98 11.00 -1.38
C CYS A 14 -1.16 11.01 -0.08
N ALA A 15 0.17 11.02 -0.18
CA ALA A 15 1.07 11.03 0.97
C ALA A 15 0.83 12.18 1.97
N LYS A 16 0.19 13.27 1.55
CA LYS A 16 -0.12 14.40 2.43
C LYS A 16 -1.29 14.17 3.38
N PHE A 17 -2.07 13.13 3.18
CA PHE A 17 -3.17 12.79 4.07
C PHE A 17 -2.72 11.97 5.28
N PHE A 18 -1.52 11.40 5.25
CA PHE A 18 -0.98 10.61 6.34
C PHE A 18 -0.43 11.48 7.46
N LYS A 19 -0.53 10.96 8.66
CA LYS A 19 0.01 11.52 9.89
C LYS A 19 1.09 10.61 10.45
N ASP A 20 1.96 11.17 11.27
CA ASP A 20 2.97 10.38 11.98
C ASP A 20 2.31 9.31 12.86
N GLY A 21 2.81 8.09 12.75
CA GLY A 21 2.31 6.93 13.47
C GLY A 21 1.08 6.25 12.87
N ASP A 22 0.52 6.76 11.75
CA ASP A 22 -0.63 6.12 11.11
C ASP A 22 -0.31 4.66 10.74
N PHE A 23 -1.28 3.78 11.00
CA PHE A 23 -1.27 2.37 10.60
C PHE A 23 -2.01 2.22 9.26
N VAL A 24 -1.26 1.88 8.20
CA VAL A 24 -1.72 2.07 6.82
C VAL A 24 -1.52 0.81 5.98
N ASN A 25 -2.54 0.44 5.22
CA ASN A 25 -2.42 -0.55 4.14
C ASN A 25 -2.26 0.17 2.80
N LEU A 26 -1.24 -0.20 2.03
CA LEU A 26 -0.96 0.37 0.71
C LEU A 26 -1.01 -0.71 -0.36
N GLY A 27 -1.96 -0.59 -1.28
CA GLY A 27 -2.04 -1.46 -2.45
C GLY A 27 -0.81 -1.37 -3.36
N ILE A 28 -0.58 -2.39 -4.15
CA ILE A 28 0.56 -2.50 -5.08
C ILE A 28 0.52 -1.38 -6.13
N GLY A 29 1.68 -0.89 -6.52
CA GLY A 29 1.83 0.10 -7.59
C GLY A 29 1.81 1.54 -7.09
N VAL A 30 0.86 2.37 -7.55
CA VAL A 30 0.82 3.80 -7.18
C VAL A 30 0.66 4.03 -5.67
N PRO A 31 -0.19 3.26 -4.94
CA PRO A 31 -0.29 3.39 -3.50
C PRO A 31 1.03 3.22 -2.76
N LEU A 32 1.80 2.17 -3.06
CA LEU A 32 3.12 1.96 -2.45
C LEU A 32 4.09 3.12 -2.71
N MET A 33 3.94 3.84 -3.82
CA MET A 33 4.80 4.99 -4.09
C MET A 33 4.63 6.13 -3.08
N CYS A 34 3.55 6.16 -2.31
CA CYS A 34 3.28 7.22 -1.32
C CYS A 34 4.40 7.33 -0.28
N VAL A 35 5.03 6.20 0.10
CA VAL A 35 6.12 6.19 1.08
C VAL A 35 7.33 7.05 0.66
N ASN A 36 7.51 7.28 -0.65
CA ASN A 36 8.60 8.10 -1.17
C ASN A 36 8.31 9.62 -1.09
N TYR A 37 7.13 10.00 -0.66
CA TYR A 37 6.66 11.40 -0.67
C TYR A 37 6.05 11.82 0.67
N LEU A 38 6.29 11.05 1.73
CA LEU A 38 5.83 11.41 3.07
C LEU A 38 6.38 12.78 3.47
N PRO A 39 5.59 13.58 4.20
CA PRO A 39 6.11 14.81 4.81
C PRO A 39 7.25 14.50 5.77
N GLU A 40 8.12 15.47 5.99
CA GLU A 40 9.21 15.36 6.97
C GLU A 40 8.62 15.08 8.37
N GLY A 41 9.20 14.12 9.06
CA GLY A 41 8.78 13.71 10.40
C GLY A 41 7.51 12.83 10.44
N VAL A 42 7.05 12.32 9.31
CA VAL A 42 5.95 11.36 9.23
C VAL A 42 6.51 9.98 8.96
N ASP A 43 6.39 9.09 9.93
CA ASP A 43 6.67 7.67 9.80
C ASP A 43 5.36 6.87 9.89
N LEU A 44 5.22 5.84 9.05
CA LEU A 44 4.03 5.00 8.99
C LEU A 44 4.33 3.60 9.50
N TRP A 45 3.33 3.00 10.15
CA TRP A 45 3.28 1.56 10.34
C TRP A 45 2.58 0.93 9.14
N LEU A 46 3.34 0.25 8.30
CA LEU A 46 2.79 -0.38 7.11
C LEU A 46 2.28 -1.78 7.45
N GLU A 47 1.03 -2.00 7.16
CA GLU A 47 0.39 -3.31 7.17
C GLU A 47 0.43 -3.89 5.75
N ALA A 48 0.80 -5.15 5.63
CA ALA A 48 0.69 -5.89 4.39
C ALA A 48 -0.33 -7.02 4.57
N GLU A 49 -1.30 -7.06 3.68
CA GLU A 49 -2.44 -7.99 3.73
C GLU A 49 -2.06 -9.47 3.79
N ILE A 50 -0.83 -9.81 3.39
CA ILE A 50 -0.29 -11.18 3.51
C ILE A 50 0.06 -11.57 4.94
N GLY A 51 0.05 -10.64 5.88
CA GLY A 51 0.21 -10.92 7.31
C GLY A 51 1.45 -10.31 7.96
N THR A 52 1.79 -9.06 7.64
CA THR A 52 2.86 -8.35 8.35
C THR A 52 2.42 -6.96 8.79
N VAL A 53 2.86 -6.54 9.98
CA VAL A 53 2.87 -5.15 10.44
C VAL A 53 4.31 -4.69 10.56
N GLY A 54 4.58 -3.47 10.11
CA GLY A 54 5.91 -2.92 10.07
C GLY A 54 6.71 -3.41 8.87
N SER A 55 6.07 -3.46 7.69
CA SER A 55 6.78 -3.71 6.44
C SER A 55 7.87 -2.67 6.24
N GLY A 56 9.09 -3.16 6.02
CA GLY A 56 10.29 -2.36 5.85
C GLY A 56 10.69 -2.17 4.38
N PRO A 57 11.89 -1.60 4.15
CA PRO A 57 12.42 -1.45 2.81
C PRO A 57 12.57 -2.79 2.09
N THR A 58 12.30 -2.82 0.79
CA THR A 58 12.54 -4.00 -0.04
C THR A 58 14.02 -4.35 -0.04
N PRO A 59 14.43 -5.55 0.42
CA PRO A 59 15.81 -5.96 0.39
C PRO A 59 16.27 -6.24 -1.05
N SER A 60 17.57 -6.15 -1.30
CA SER A 60 18.15 -6.65 -2.54
C SER A 60 18.09 -8.19 -2.58
N TRP A 61 18.02 -8.76 -3.77
CA TRP A 61 17.85 -10.21 -3.97
C TRP A 61 18.92 -11.06 -3.27
N ASP A 62 20.14 -10.57 -3.14
CA ASP A 62 21.24 -11.24 -2.43
C ASP A 62 21.11 -11.24 -0.89
N LYS A 63 20.19 -10.40 -0.37
CA LYS A 63 19.89 -10.27 1.07
C LYS A 63 18.44 -10.66 1.40
N ALA A 64 17.69 -11.05 0.40
CA ALA A 64 16.29 -11.42 0.58
C ALA A 64 16.17 -12.75 1.31
N ASP A 65 15.23 -12.83 2.24
CA ASP A 65 14.75 -14.08 2.77
C ASP A 65 13.66 -14.61 1.82
N ILE A 66 13.82 -15.84 1.34
CA ILE A 66 12.88 -16.45 0.38
C ILE A 66 11.49 -16.67 0.99
N ASP A 67 11.41 -16.78 2.30
CA ASP A 67 10.16 -16.98 3.03
C ASP A 67 9.44 -15.66 3.37
N VAL A 68 10.05 -14.51 3.07
CA VAL A 68 9.50 -13.19 3.38
C VAL A 68 9.26 -12.41 2.07
N ILE A 69 8.02 -12.41 1.63
CA ILE A 69 7.58 -11.73 0.40
C ILE A 69 6.47 -10.72 0.70
N ASP A 70 6.29 -9.75 -0.20
CA ASP A 70 5.13 -8.85 -0.18
C ASP A 70 3.91 -9.45 -0.93
N ALA A 71 2.79 -8.75 -0.91
CA ALA A 71 1.57 -9.17 -1.62
C ALA A 71 1.75 -9.23 -3.16
N GLY A 72 2.79 -8.62 -3.70
CA GLY A 72 3.18 -8.68 -5.11
C GLY A 72 4.18 -9.80 -5.44
N GLY A 73 4.54 -10.65 -4.45
CA GLY A 73 5.54 -11.71 -4.61
C GLY A 73 6.98 -11.20 -4.72
N GLN A 74 7.25 -9.96 -4.29
CA GLN A 74 8.59 -9.40 -4.25
C GLN A 74 9.21 -9.61 -2.87
N PRO A 75 10.55 -9.64 -2.75
CA PRO A 75 11.22 -9.69 -1.47
C PRO A 75 10.73 -8.58 -0.54
N ALA A 76 10.43 -8.94 0.68
CA ALA A 76 9.98 -8.01 1.71
C ALA A 76 10.88 -8.07 2.94
N SER A 77 10.72 -7.12 3.84
CA SER A 77 11.34 -7.13 5.15
C SER A 77 10.36 -6.64 6.21
N VAL A 78 10.64 -6.98 7.45
CA VAL A 78 9.89 -6.50 8.61
C VAL A 78 10.86 -5.72 9.50
N ILE A 79 10.49 -4.51 9.87
CA ILE A 79 11.31 -3.66 10.74
C ILE A 79 11.34 -4.19 12.18
N LYS A 80 12.32 -3.73 12.96
CA LYS A 80 12.37 -4.06 14.39
C LYS A 80 11.10 -3.54 15.08
N GLY A 81 10.43 -4.41 15.82
CA GLY A 81 9.16 -4.12 16.47
C GLY A 81 7.93 -4.50 15.63
N GLY A 82 8.15 -4.84 14.37
CA GLY A 82 7.08 -5.40 13.53
C GLY A 82 6.70 -6.82 13.94
N SER A 83 5.61 -7.33 13.38
CA SER A 83 5.09 -8.66 13.67
C SER A 83 4.59 -9.36 12.42
N VAL A 84 4.55 -10.70 12.49
CA VAL A 84 4.01 -11.57 11.45
C VAL A 84 2.85 -12.36 12.02
N TYR A 85 1.77 -12.49 11.26
CA TYR A 85 0.54 -13.18 11.65
C TYR A 85 -0.11 -13.83 10.43
N ASP A 86 -1.16 -14.57 10.67
CA ASP A 86 -1.90 -15.22 9.59
C ASP A 86 -2.73 -14.25 8.75
N HIS A 87 -3.15 -14.71 7.58
CA HIS A 87 -3.90 -13.92 6.63
C HIS A 87 -5.28 -13.49 7.17
N GLU A 88 -5.92 -14.30 8.01
CA GLU A 88 -7.22 -13.98 8.60
C GLU A 88 -7.09 -12.79 9.56
N MET A 89 -6.05 -12.78 10.39
CA MET A 89 -5.76 -11.67 11.29
C MET A 89 -5.47 -10.38 10.52
N SER A 90 -4.72 -10.47 9.42
CA SER A 90 -4.44 -9.34 8.53
C SER A 90 -5.73 -8.69 8.04
N PHE A 91 -6.64 -9.47 7.47
CA PHE A 91 -7.93 -8.95 7.02
C PHE A 91 -8.85 -8.53 8.18
N ALA A 92 -8.69 -9.10 9.37
CA ALA A 92 -9.40 -8.63 10.55
C ALA A 92 -8.99 -7.20 10.93
N PHE A 93 -7.71 -6.82 10.82
CA PHE A 93 -7.27 -5.44 11.01
C PHE A 93 -7.92 -4.50 10.00
N ILE A 94 -7.90 -4.85 8.71
CA ILE A 94 -8.45 -4.01 7.64
C ILE A 94 -9.97 -3.87 7.78
N ARG A 95 -10.69 -4.99 7.82
CA ARG A 95 -12.16 -5.01 7.85
C ARG A 95 -12.74 -4.62 9.19
N GLY A 96 -12.00 -4.85 10.26
CA GLY A 96 -12.37 -4.46 11.63
C GLY A 96 -12.21 -2.97 11.91
N GLY A 97 -11.65 -2.20 10.97
CA GLY A 97 -11.43 -0.77 11.14
C GLY A 97 -10.29 -0.44 12.11
N HIS A 98 -9.28 -1.30 12.19
CA HIS A 98 -8.12 -1.12 13.06
C HIS A 98 -6.95 -0.44 12.35
N ILE A 99 -7.09 -0.12 11.06
CA ILE A 99 -6.13 0.68 10.30
C ILE A 99 -6.65 2.11 10.14
N ASP A 100 -5.74 3.09 10.11
CA ASP A 100 -6.09 4.50 9.95
C ASP A 100 -6.44 4.83 8.49
N ALA A 101 -5.78 4.18 7.53
CA ALA A 101 -6.05 4.37 6.12
C ALA A 101 -5.72 3.13 5.28
N ALA A 102 -6.49 2.92 4.22
CA ALA A 102 -6.15 2.03 3.12
C ALA A 102 -6.11 2.83 1.82
N VAL A 103 -5.06 2.64 1.02
CA VAL A 103 -4.94 3.29 -0.29
C VAL A 103 -4.97 2.22 -1.37
N LEU A 104 -5.99 2.28 -2.19
CA LEU A 104 -6.24 1.30 -3.25
C LEU A 104 -6.20 1.97 -4.63
N GLY A 105 -5.69 1.24 -5.62
CA GLY A 105 -5.75 1.66 -7.01
C GLY A 105 -7.14 1.43 -7.60
N THR A 106 -7.56 2.33 -8.50
CA THR A 106 -8.76 2.14 -9.29
C THR A 106 -8.56 2.63 -10.71
N HIS A 107 -9.33 2.10 -11.66
CA HIS A 107 -9.26 2.52 -13.06
C HIS A 107 -9.96 3.87 -13.27
N GLN A 108 -11.09 4.08 -12.62
CA GLN A 108 -11.86 5.32 -12.71
C GLN A 108 -12.47 5.68 -11.37
N VAL A 109 -12.55 6.97 -11.10
CA VAL A 109 -13.26 7.56 -9.97
C VAL A 109 -13.97 8.81 -10.44
N ASP A 110 -15.22 8.99 -10.01
CA ASP A 110 -15.97 10.21 -10.29
C ASP A 110 -15.83 11.25 -9.15
N GLN A 111 -16.45 12.40 -9.33
CA GLN A 111 -16.39 13.49 -8.37
C GLN A 111 -17.15 13.22 -7.05
N GLU A 112 -18.01 12.20 -7.03
CA GLU A 112 -18.78 11.77 -5.86
C GLU A 112 -18.07 10.66 -5.09
N GLY A 113 -16.92 10.17 -5.59
CA GLY A 113 -16.13 9.10 -4.98
C GLY A 113 -16.58 7.68 -5.38
N ASN A 114 -17.47 7.55 -6.38
CA ASN A 114 -17.79 6.24 -6.93
C ASN A 114 -16.64 5.72 -7.78
N ILE A 115 -16.35 4.43 -7.69
CA ILE A 115 -15.25 3.79 -8.41
C ILE A 115 -15.74 2.78 -9.43
N ALA A 116 -15.03 2.65 -10.56
CA ALA A 116 -15.19 1.61 -11.54
C ALA A 116 -13.85 0.91 -11.79
N ASN A 117 -13.76 -0.35 -11.40
CA ASN A 117 -12.49 -1.07 -11.35
C ASN A 117 -12.50 -2.49 -11.92
N TRP A 118 -13.65 -3.12 -12.14
CA TRP A 118 -13.73 -4.55 -12.44
C TRP A 118 -13.65 -4.91 -13.92
N THR A 119 -13.91 -3.95 -14.83
CA THR A 119 -13.88 -4.20 -16.27
C THR A 119 -13.38 -3.01 -17.07
N ILE A 120 -12.70 -3.28 -18.18
CA ILE A 120 -12.35 -2.29 -19.20
C ILE A 120 -13.20 -2.65 -20.43
N PRO A 121 -14.24 -1.86 -20.77
CA PRO A 121 -15.15 -2.18 -21.87
C PRO A 121 -14.40 -2.46 -23.18
N GLY A 122 -14.75 -3.56 -23.86
CA GLY A 122 -14.15 -3.97 -25.12
C GLY A 122 -12.72 -4.48 -25.06
N LYS A 123 -12.12 -4.59 -23.87
CA LYS A 123 -10.73 -5.10 -23.71
C LYS A 123 -10.66 -6.32 -22.81
N MET A 124 -10.95 -6.16 -21.53
CA MET A 124 -10.75 -7.23 -20.56
C MET A 124 -11.60 -7.03 -19.30
N VAL A 125 -11.75 -8.11 -18.56
CA VAL A 125 -12.28 -8.11 -17.19
C VAL A 125 -11.14 -8.50 -16.25
N PRO A 126 -10.31 -7.54 -15.79
CA PRO A 126 -9.16 -7.84 -14.96
C PRO A 126 -9.53 -8.30 -13.54
N GLY A 127 -10.78 -8.11 -13.16
CA GLY A 127 -11.23 -8.32 -11.80
C GLY A 127 -10.87 -7.15 -10.89
N MET A 128 -11.12 -7.35 -9.60
CA MET A 128 -10.74 -6.41 -8.54
C MET A 128 -9.63 -7.02 -7.70
N GLY A 129 -8.67 -6.17 -7.38
CA GLY A 129 -7.64 -6.51 -6.41
C GLY A 129 -8.14 -6.39 -4.98
#